data_3d98d2b690df52639ac8e3fafe3ef72a
#
_entry.id   3d98d2b690df52639ac8e3fafe3ef72a
#
_cell.length_a   1.000
_cell.length_b   1.000
_cell.length_c   1.000
_cell.angle_alpha   90.00
_cell.angle_beta   90.00
_cell.angle_gamma   90.00
#
_symmetry.space_group_name_H-M   'P 1'
#
loop_
_entity.id
_entity.type
_entity.pdbx_description
1 polymer ?
#
loop_
_entity_poly.entity_id
_entity_poly.type
_entity_poly.pdbx_seq_one_letter_code
_entity_poly.pdbx_strand_id
1 'polypeptide(L)'
;MGIIIIIFLADKMSLKNNKVKYESMVEVYYALESTTKRLEKTKTLADFFSGIDSELLPVVTIMALGRVFPVWSEEELGIGSKLLIKAIASVVGVSSDEVEDQIRDQGDIGAASEVLFKKRSQTTFFSQPLTIEMVYNNLRKIASISGNRAQSRKMSIIRELLSLSSPIEAKYITRTVLEELRVGVGEGTIRDAISVAFGVDKEILDRAHMLTNDLGWVAQVTLEEGEEGLKKISLKPGKPVKPMLAQLAKGIKESVAEMGRVFCETKYDGIRVQIHRKGQEVMVFTRRLENISNAVPDVIEYIEKSLPRQDFIVEGEIIVTKNGKPISFQYILQRVRRKYDIEKVMGEVPLTLYLFDVLYFNKPFIDAPLEKRRSMLESIVNTSENKLQLSRLVKITMDNVQEAENLFKESIDKGHEGIMIKDPQAPYIPGIRGKKMLKYKAEPETLDLVVVGGSYGKGKRAHFIGSYLMALRDEKGGFKTIAHVATGLDDKTLLELSERMNKIIRRRKGGLVKVNPNIILEIAYSEIVNSPEYESGFSLRFPVVKRIRDDLSLEDIDTVTRVKSIFKG
;
A
#
# COMPACT_ATOMS: atom_id res chain seq x y z
N MET A 1 4.82 -33.31 -19.06
CA MET A 1 4.99 -31.91 -19.47
C MET A 1 4.56 -31.60 -20.90
N GLY A 2 4.51 -32.58 -21.83
CA GLY A 2 4.10 -32.39 -23.22
C GLY A 2 2.58 -32.46 -23.50
N ILE A 3 1.79 -33.02 -22.61
CA ILE A 3 0.34 -33.26 -22.84
C ILE A 3 -0.52 -32.04 -22.50
N ILE A 4 -0.08 -31.20 -21.54
CA ILE A 4 -0.81 -29.98 -21.12
C ILE A 4 -0.76 -28.90 -22.20
N ILE A 5 0.33 -28.84 -23.01
CA ILE A 5 0.49 -27.85 -24.10
C ILE A 5 -0.40 -28.16 -25.31
N ILE A 6 -0.74 -29.43 -25.56
CA ILE A 6 -1.56 -29.83 -26.69
C ILE A 6 -3.05 -29.55 -26.46
N ILE A 7 -3.52 -29.59 -25.22
CA ILE A 7 -4.91 -29.24 -24.86
C ILE A 7 -5.16 -27.76 -25.06
N PHE A 8 -4.18 -26.88 -24.74
CA PHE A 8 -4.27 -25.42 -24.94
C PHE A 8 -4.37 -25.00 -26.44
N LEU A 9 -3.84 -25.79 -27.35
CA LEU A 9 -3.85 -25.50 -28.81
C LEU A 9 -5.13 -25.98 -29.52
N ALA A 10 -5.81 -26.97 -28.98
CA ALA A 10 -7.04 -27.52 -29.58
C ALA A 10 -8.30 -26.67 -29.28
N ASP A 11 -8.31 -25.91 -28.18
CA ASP A 11 -9.45 -25.06 -27.79
C ASP A 11 -9.45 -23.64 -28.41
N LYS A 12 -8.39 -23.26 -29.12
CA LYS A 12 -8.29 -21.93 -29.77
C LYS A 12 -9.35 -21.65 -30.87
N MET A 13 -10.08 -22.65 -31.34
CA MET A 13 -11.12 -22.48 -32.39
C MET A 13 -12.56 -22.40 -31.83
N SER A 14 -12.77 -22.62 -30.52
CA SER A 14 -14.12 -22.68 -29.93
C SER A 14 -14.53 -21.45 -29.12
N LEU A 15 -13.63 -20.45 -28.91
CA LEU A 15 -13.85 -19.35 -27.96
C LEU A 15 -14.70 -18.17 -28.48
N LYS A 16 -15.11 -18.16 -29.73
CA LYS A 16 -15.84 -17.02 -30.32
C LYS A 16 -17.31 -16.86 -29.89
N ASN A 17 -17.89 -17.83 -29.16
CA ASN A 17 -19.30 -17.74 -28.69
C ASN A 17 -19.60 -18.44 -27.34
N ASN A 18 -18.61 -18.94 -26.59
CA ASN A 18 -18.83 -19.59 -25.31
C ASN A 18 -18.22 -18.74 -24.17
N LYS A 19 -19.04 -18.42 -23.14
CA LYS A 19 -18.60 -17.78 -21.90
C LYS A 19 -17.43 -18.57 -21.30
N VAL A 20 -16.26 -17.92 -21.13
CA VAL A 20 -15.05 -18.57 -20.61
C VAL A 20 -15.30 -19.09 -19.20
N LYS A 21 -15.06 -20.40 -18.98
CA LYS A 21 -15.26 -21.03 -17.67
C LYS A 21 -14.29 -20.45 -16.64
N TYR A 22 -14.76 -20.33 -15.40
CA TYR A 22 -13.90 -19.89 -14.28
C TYR A 22 -12.77 -20.91 -13.99
N GLU A 23 -13.01 -22.17 -14.29
CA GLU A 23 -12.01 -23.26 -14.23
C GLU A 23 -10.70 -22.89 -14.95
N SER A 24 -10.77 -22.27 -16.13
CA SER A 24 -9.57 -21.84 -16.86
C SER A 24 -8.75 -20.80 -16.10
N MET A 25 -9.41 -19.88 -15.39
CA MET A 25 -8.72 -18.91 -14.50
C MET A 25 -8.11 -19.59 -13.28
N VAL A 26 -8.79 -20.60 -12.73
CA VAL A 26 -8.32 -21.40 -11.59
C VAL A 26 -7.07 -22.21 -11.96
N GLU A 27 -7.00 -22.77 -13.16
CA GLU A 27 -5.81 -23.46 -13.67
C GLU A 27 -4.60 -22.52 -13.74
N VAL A 28 -4.83 -21.28 -14.21
CA VAL A 28 -3.79 -20.23 -14.19
C VAL A 28 -3.35 -19.93 -12.76
N TYR A 29 -4.27 -19.72 -11.83
CA TYR A 29 -3.93 -19.48 -10.43
C TYR A 29 -3.11 -20.62 -9.82
N TYR A 30 -3.50 -21.86 -10.10
CA TYR A 30 -2.78 -23.05 -9.64
C TYR A 30 -1.36 -23.10 -10.20
N ALA A 31 -1.19 -22.86 -11.49
CA ALA A 31 0.12 -22.80 -12.13
C ALA A 31 1.00 -21.68 -11.54
N LEU A 32 0.42 -20.50 -11.26
CA LEU A 32 1.12 -19.39 -10.63
C LEU A 32 1.54 -19.69 -9.18
N GLU A 33 0.70 -20.40 -8.42
CA GLU A 33 0.99 -20.78 -7.03
C GLU A 33 2.10 -21.84 -6.96
N SER A 34 2.19 -22.73 -7.96
CA SER A 34 3.13 -23.86 -8.00
C SER A 34 4.59 -23.46 -8.28
N THR A 35 4.85 -22.23 -8.72
CA THR A 35 6.22 -21.76 -8.99
C THR A 35 6.56 -20.47 -8.23
N THR A 36 7.84 -20.29 -7.90
CA THR A 36 8.37 -19.03 -7.35
C THR A 36 9.10 -18.19 -8.41
N LYS A 37 9.29 -18.71 -9.61
CA LYS A 37 10.07 -18.07 -10.67
C LYS A 37 9.23 -17.04 -11.42
N ARG A 38 9.66 -15.80 -11.40
CA ARG A 38 8.94 -14.67 -12.03
C ARG A 38 8.72 -14.90 -13.54
N LEU A 39 9.72 -15.37 -14.27
CA LEU A 39 9.62 -15.58 -15.72
C LEU A 39 8.59 -16.65 -16.08
N GLU A 40 8.49 -17.74 -15.30
CA GLU A 40 7.46 -18.77 -15.50
C GLU A 40 6.06 -18.18 -15.28
N LYS A 41 5.88 -17.38 -14.21
CA LYS A 41 4.60 -16.69 -13.96
C LYS A 41 4.23 -15.72 -15.07
N THR A 42 5.21 -14.94 -15.55
CA THR A 42 5.00 -14.01 -16.66
C THR A 42 4.54 -14.75 -17.91
N LYS A 43 5.18 -15.87 -18.24
CA LYS A 43 4.81 -16.68 -19.41
C LYS A 43 3.40 -17.28 -19.25
N THR A 44 3.09 -17.88 -18.10
CA THR A 44 1.74 -18.45 -17.84
C THR A 44 0.64 -17.41 -18.04
N LEU A 45 0.84 -16.21 -17.53
CA LEU A 45 -0.12 -15.11 -17.71
C LEU A 45 -0.17 -14.61 -19.15
N ALA A 46 0.98 -14.48 -19.83
CA ALA A 46 1.02 -14.04 -21.22
C ALA A 46 0.31 -15.01 -22.16
N ASP A 47 0.56 -16.32 -21.98
CA ASP A 47 -0.12 -17.37 -22.75
C ASP A 47 -1.64 -17.33 -22.52
N PHE A 48 -2.09 -17.10 -21.29
CA PHE A 48 -3.51 -16.96 -20.96
C PHE A 48 -4.11 -15.69 -21.59
N PHE A 49 -3.49 -14.53 -21.39
CA PHE A 49 -4.00 -13.24 -21.91
C PHE A 49 -4.12 -13.22 -23.44
N SER A 50 -3.17 -13.84 -24.14
CA SER A 50 -3.20 -13.91 -25.61
C SER A 50 -4.39 -14.69 -26.17
N GLY A 51 -5.05 -15.51 -25.37
CA GLY A 51 -6.25 -16.29 -25.74
C GLY A 51 -7.58 -15.64 -25.33
N ILE A 52 -7.56 -14.49 -24.66
CA ILE A 52 -8.75 -13.80 -24.13
C ILE A 52 -9.19 -12.69 -25.10
N ASP A 53 -10.50 -12.51 -25.28
CA ASP A 53 -11.05 -11.42 -26.08
C ASP A 53 -10.91 -10.04 -25.37
N SER A 54 -11.11 -8.95 -26.12
CA SER A 54 -10.91 -7.60 -25.63
C SER A 54 -11.91 -7.19 -24.53
N GLU A 55 -13.11 -7.76 -24.50
CA GLU A 55 -14.14 -7.46 -23.51
C GLU A 55 -13.81 -8.11 -22.15
N LEU A 56 -13.30 -9.33 -22.17
CA LEU A 56 -12.97 -10.09 -20.96
C LEU A 56 -11.56 -9.81 -20.43
N LEU A 57 -10.65 -9.34 -21.28
CA LEU A 57 -9.25 -9.09 -20.92
C LEU A 57 -9.08 -8.13 -19.71
N PRO A 58 -9.82 -7.01 -19.59
CA PRO A 58 -9.77 -6.19 -18.38
C PRO A 58 -10.12 -6.95 -17.09
N VAL A 59 -11.13 -7.80 -17.18
CA VAL A 59 -11.62 -8.60 -16.05
C VAL A 59 -10.56 -9.57 -15.56
N VAL A 60 -10.03 -10.41 -16.46
CA VAL A 60 -9.02 -11.41 -16.09
C VAL A 60 -7.72 -10.76 -15.62
N THR A 61 -7.36 -9.59 -16.16
CA THR A 61 -6.17 -8.83 -15.75
C THR A 61 -6.28 -8.37 -14.30
N ILE A 62 -7.43 -7.81 -13.90
CA ILE A 62 -7.66 -7.35 -12.53
C ILE A 62 -7.80 -8.54 -11.58
N MET A 63 -8.51 -9.58 -11.98
CA MET A 63 -8.67 -10.80 -11.18
C MET A 63 -7.35 -11.53 -10.96
N ALA A 64 -6.40 -11.47 -11.89
CA ALA A 64 -5.06 -12.03 -11.72
C ALA A 64 -4.25 -11.32 -10.60
N LEU A 65 -4.64 -10.11 -10.22
CA LEU A 65 -4.13 -9.40 -9.04
C LEU A 65 -4.89 -9.74 -7.74
N GLY A 66 -5.90 -10.61 -7.80
CA GLY A 66 -6.78 -10.93 -6.67
C GLY A 66 -7.77 -9.81 -6.33
N ARG A 67 -8.12 -8.97 -7.29
CA ARG A 67 -9.01 -7.82 -7.14
C ARG A 67 -10.17 -7.88 -8.11
N VAL A 68 -11.21 -7.13 -7.80
CA VAL A 68 -12.38 -6.92 -8.69
C VAL A 68 -12.55 -5.44 -9.06
N PHE A 69 -11.78 -4.56 -8.43
CA PHE A 69 -11.77 -3.12 -8.68
C PHE A 69 -10.34 -2.61 -8.90
N PRO A 70 -10.17 -1.52 -9.67
CA PRO A 70 -8.91 -0.78 -9.71
C PRO A 70 -8.53 -0.24 -8.33
N VAL A 71 -7.23 0.01 -8.09
CA VAL A 71 -6.71 0.47 -6.78
C VAL A 71 -7.33 1.78 -6.29
N TRP A 72 -7.74 2.64 -7.22
CA TRP A 72 -8.31 3.96 -6.96
C TRP A 72 -9.84 3.95 -6.79
N SER A 73 -10.50 2.80 -7.00
CA SER A 73 -11.94 2.68 -6.79
C SER A 73 -12.29 2.78 -5.31
N GLU A 74 -13.37 3.49 -4.99
CA GLU A 74 -13.95 3.54 -3.64
C GLU A 74 -14.77 2.27 -3.32
N GLU A 75 -15.03 1.44 -4.32
CA GLU A 75 -15.81 0.23 -4.16
C GLU A 75 -14.97 -0.83 -3.43
N GLU A 76 -15.51 -1.34 -2.34
CA GLU A 76 -14.93 -2.42 -1.53
C GLU A 76 -15.95 -3.55 -1.37
N LEU A 77 -15.49 -4.79 -1.37
CA LEU A 77 -16.36 -5.93 -1.06
C LEU A 77 -16.93 -5.83 0.36
N GLY A 78 -16.13 -5.33 1.29
CA GLY A 78 -16.53 -5.13 2.69
C GLY A 78 -16.92 -6.44 3.38
N ILE A 79 -16.23 -7.53 3.04
CA ILE A 79 -16.40 -8.86 3.63
C ILE A 79 -15.18 -9.20 4.46
N GLY A 80 -15.36 -9.29 5.77
CA GLY A 80 -14.29 -9.74 6.67
C GLY A 80 -14.27 -11.27 6.83
N SER A 81 -13.15 -11.79 7.32
CA SER A 81 -12.93 -13.24 7.53
C SER A 81 -14.06 -13.92 8.31
N LYS A 82 -14.59 -13.28 9.37
CA LYS A 82 -15.70 -13.84 10.18
C LYS A 82 -16.97 -14.08 9.36
N LEU A 83 -17.30 -13.19 8.42
CA LEU A 83 -18.48 -13.34 7.59
C LEU A 83 -18.27 -14.44 6.54
N LEU A 84 -17.07 -14.51 5.97
CA LEU A 84 -16.69 -15.54 5.00
C LEU A 84 -16.67 -16.94 5.65
N ILE A 85 -16.14 -17.08 6.88
CA ILE A 85 -16.18 -18.34 7.65
C ILE A 85 -17.62 -18.84 7.80
N LYS A 86 -18.57 -17.96 8.17
CA LYS A 86 -19.98 -18.32 8.27
C LYS A 86 -20.58 -18.76 6.92
N ALA A 87 -20.15 -18.16 5.82
CA ALA A 87 -20.60 -18.56 4.48
C ALA A 87 -20.09 -19.96 4.14
N ILE A 88 -18.80 -20.24 4.35
CA ILE A 88 -18.20 -21.57 4.14
C ILE A 88 -18.89 -22.62 4.99
N ALA A 89 -19.02 -22.39 6.31
CA ALA A 89 -19.68 -23.27 7.25
C ALA A 89 -21.09 -23.64 6.79
N SER A 90 -21.87 -22.63 6.36
CA SER A 90 -23.24 -22.83 5.88
C SER A 90 -23.33 -23.64 4.59
N VAL A 91 -22.36 -23.51 3.66
CA VAL A 91 -22.38 -24.23 2.37
C VAL A 91 -21.89 -25.67 2.51
N VAL A 92 -20.89 -25.88 3.37
CA VAL A 92 -20.31 -27.21 3.60
C VAL A 92 -21.15 -28.03 4.59
N GLY A 93 -21.90 -27.37 5.49
CA GLY A 93 -22.71 -28.04 6.53
C GLY A 93 -21.90 -28.38 7.79
N VAL A 94 -20.91 -27.56 8.13
CA VAL A 94 -20.05 -27.71 9.33
C VAL A 94 -20.19 -26.51 10.26
N SER A 95 -19.62 -26.58 11.47
CA SER A 95 -19.59 -25.45 12.40
C SER A 95 -18.55 -24.39 11.98
N SER A 96 -18.73 -23.13 12.42
CA SER A 96 -17.71 -22.09 12.20
C SER A 96 -16.38 -22.44 12.89
N ASP A 97 -16.42 -23.08 14.03
CA ASP A 97 -15.22 -23.50 14.77
C ASP A 97 -14.42 -24.54 13.98
N GLU A 98 -15.08 -25.48 13.31
CA GLU A 98 -14.42 -26.46 12.44
C GLU A 98 -13.74 -25.77 11.23
N VAL A 99 -14.36 -24.72 10.67
CA VAL A 99 -13.73 -23.92 9.61
C VAL A 99 -12.50 -23.18 10.16
N GLU A 100 -12.58 -22.60 11.36
CA GLU A 100 -11.44 -21.92 12.01
C GLU A 100 -10.30 -22.90 12.33
N ASP A 101 -10.60 -24.11 12.76
CA ASP A 101 -9.62 -25.16 12.97
C ASP A 101 -8.89 -25.54 11.67
N GLN A 102 -9.67 -25.74 10.58
CA GLN A 102 -9.06 -26.01 9.27
C GLN A 102 -8.22 -24.83 8.77
N ILE A 103 -8.62 -23.58 9.02
CA ILE A 103 -7.78 -22.40 8.68
C ILE A 103 -6.47 -22.42 9.46
N ARG A 104 -6.51 -22.83 10.73
CA ARG A 104 -5.31 -22.95 11.58
C ARG A 104 -4.36 -24.01 11.05
N ASP A 105 -4.90 -25.16 10.65
CA ASP A 105 -4.14 -26.29 10.14
C ASP A 105 -3.51 -26.00 8.76
N GLN A 106 -4.28 -25.38 7.87
CA GLN A 106 -3.86 -25.09 6.50
C GLN A 106 -3.09 -23.76 6.36
N GLY A 107 -3.17 -22.87 7.34
CA GLY A 107 -2.53 -21.55 7.34
C GLY A 107 -3.22 -20.50 6.46
N ASP A 108 -4.31 -20.83 5.76
CA ASP A 108 -5.07 -19.89 4.94
C ASP A 108 -6.50 -20.39 4.66
N ILE A 109 -7.44 -19.43 4.56
CA ILE A 109 -8.86 -19.69 4.38
C ILE A 109 -9.17 -20.38 3.03
N GLY A 110 -8.40 -20.11 1.98
CA GLY A 110 -8.59 -20.74 0.69
C GLY A 110 -8.24 -22.22 0.71
N ALA A 111 -7.07 -22.58 1.27
CA ALA A 111 -6.67 -23.97 1.43
C ALA A 111 -7.62 -24.74 2.34
N ALA A 112 -8.09 -24.11 3.44
CA ALA A 112 -9.10 -24.67 4.30
C ALA A 112 -10.42 -24.93 3.56
N SER A 113 -10.84 -23.98 2.72
CA SER A 113 -12.05 -24.14 1.89
C SER A 113 -11.92 -25.32 0.95
N GLU A 114 -10.79 -25.46 0.24
CA GLU A 114 -10.55 -26.59 -0.67
C GLU A 114 -10.70 -27.93 0.07
N VAL A 115 -10.11 -28.08 1.26
CA VAL A 115 -10.20 -29.31 2.08
C VAL A 115 -11.64 -29.60 2.51
N LEU A 116 -12.35 -28.57 3.00
CA LEU A 116 -13.73 -28.72 3.49
C LEU A 116 -14.70 -29.05 2.33
N PHE A 117 -14.53 -28.40 1.17
CA PHE A 117 -15.37 -28.66 0.00
C PHE A 117 -15.16 -30.07 -0.60
N LYS A 118 -13.98 -30.68 -0.46
CA LYS A 118 -13.73 -32.09 -0.82
C LYS A 118 -14.53 -33.07 0.05
N LYS A 119 -14.87 -32.68 1.29
CA LYS A 119 -15.65 -33.49 2.24
C LYS A 119 -17.16 -33.26 2.13
N ARG A 120 -17.61 -32.35 1.27
CA ARG A 120 -19.03 -31.99 1.11
C ARG A 120 -19.85 -33.19 0.66
N SER A 121 -20.85 -33.56 1.44
CA SER A 121 -21.73 -34.73 1.19
C SER A 121 -22.83 -34.48 0.16
N GLN A 122 -23.16 -33.23 -0.12
CA GLN A 122 -24.20 -32.86 -1.11
C GLN A 122 -23.56 -32.09 -2.29
N THR A 123 -23.55 -32.71 -3.46
CA THR A 123 -23.30 -32.05 -4.75
C THR A 123 -24.63 -31.84 -5.46
N THR A 124 -24.89 -30.65 -5.97
CA THR A 124 -26.06 -30.38 -6.83
C THR A 124 -25.93 -31.14 -8.13
N PHE A 125 -26.88 -31.99 -8.46
CA PHE A 125 -26.90 -32.85 -9.65
C PHE A 125 -26.94 -32.07 -10.97
N PHE A 126 -27.29 -30.78 -10.97
CA PHE A 126 -27.34 -29.90 -12.14
C PHE A 126 -26.76 -28.54 -11.76
N SER A 127 -25.45 -28.39 -11.77
CA SER A 127 -24.83 -27.05 -11.66
C SER A 127 -24.35 -26.58 -13.04
N GLN A 128 -24.78 -25.39 -13.43
CA GLN A 128 -24.12 -24.72 -14.54
C GLN A 128 -22.68 -24.37 -14.11
N PRO A 129 -21.66 -24.63 -14.94
CA PRO A 129 -20.30 -24.28 -14.60
C PRO A 129 -20.18 -22.75 -14.42
N LEU A 130 -19.39 -22.33 -13.43
CA LEU A 130 -19.11 -20.93 -13.21
C LEU A 130 -18.33 -20.35 -14.42
N THR A 131 -18.71 -19.15 -14.84
CA THR A 131 -17.92 -18.37 -15.81
C THR A 131 -17.15 -17.26 -15.10
N ILE A 132 -16.07 -16.77 -15.76
CA ILE A 132 -15.26 -15.66 -15.21
C ILE A 132 -16.14 -14.44 -14.97
N GLU A 133 -16.98 -14.07 -15.95
CA GLU A 133 -17.90 -12.94 -15.82
C GLU A 133 -18.92 -13.13 -14.69
N MET A 134 -19.42 -14.35 -14.50
CA MET A 134 -20.38 -14.63 -13.44
C MET A 134 -19.74 -14.43 -12.07
N VAL A 135 -18.54 -14.93 -11.84
CA VAL A 135 -17.80 -14.72 -10.58
C VAL A 135 -17.50 -13.23 -10.39
N TYR A 136 -16.94 -12.57 -11.40
CA TYR A 136 -16.60 -11.16 -11.35
C TYR A 136 -17.80 -10.26 -11.06
N ASN A 137 -18.90 -10.43 -11.80
CA ASN A 137 -20.10 -9.63 -11.66
C ASN A 137 -20.80 -9.83 -10.31
N ASN A 138 -20.83 -11.07 -9.78
CA ASN A 138 -21.36 -11.34 -8.46
C ASN A 138 -20.50 -10.69 -7.36
N LEU A 139 -19.16 -10.74 -7.48
CA LEU A 139 -18.28 -10.07 -6.54
C LEU A 139 -18.48 -8.53 -6.61
N ARG A 140 -18.56 -7.94 -7.78
CA ARG A 140 -18.86 -6.51 -7.92
C ARG A 140 -20.22 -6.12 -7.34
N LYS A 141 -21.24 -6.95 -7.54
CA LYS A 141 -22.57 -6.74 -6.95
C LYS A 141 -22.54 -6.70 -5.42
N ILE A 142 -21.62 -7.45 -4.77
CA ILE A 142 -21.43 -7.41 -3.32
C ILE A 142 -21.07 -5.98 -2.86
N ALA A 143 -20.20 -5.29 -3.57
CA ALA A 143 -19.76 -3.92 -3.22
C ALA A 143 -20.91 -2.90 -3.27
N SER A 144 -21.83 -3.03 -4.22
CA SER A 144 -22.97 -2.12 -4.37
C SER A 144 -24.05 -2.28 -3.28
N ILE A 145 -23.99 -3.35 -2.46
CA ILE A 145 -24.98 -3.62 -1.43
C ILE A 145 -24.69 -2.81 -0.16
N SER A 146 -25.59 -1.90 0.18
CA SER A 146 -25.54 -1.05 1.38
C SER A 146 -26.89 -1.05 2.13
N GLY A 147 -26.93 -0.41 3.29
CA GLY A 147 -28.13 -0.20 4.08
C GLY A 147 -28.57 -1.41 4.90
N ASN A 148 -29.86 -1.44 5.28
CA ASN A 148 -30.41 -2.45 6.18
C ASN A 148 -30.32 -3.86 5.58
N ARG A 149 -29.89 -4.86 6.38
CA ARG A 149 -29.65 -6.26 5.96
C ARG A 149 -28.56 -6.44 4.88
N ALA A 150 -27.69 -5.46 4.68
CA ALA A 150 -26.62 -5.56 3.69
C ALA A 150 -25.74 -6.80 3.88
N GLN A 151 -25.35 -7.10 5.11
CA GLN A 151 -24.54 -8.30 5.41
C GLN A 151 -25.24 -9.61 5.02
N SER A 152 -26.55 -9.73 5.27
CA SER A 152 -27.30 -10.93 4.90
C SER A 152 -27.39 -11.09 3.38
N ARG A 153 -27.60 -10.00 2.64
CA ARG A 153 -27.64 -10.01 1.17
C ARG A 153 -26.26 -10.32 0.56
N LYS A 154 -25.18 -9.73 1.08
CA LYS A 154 -23.80 -10.05 0.69
C LYS A 154 -23.49 -11.53 0.91
N MET A 155 -23.86 -12.04 2.08
CA MET A 155 -23.73 -13.47 2.45
C MET A 155 -24.44 -14.39 1.47
N SER A 156 -25.64 -14.02 1.01
CA SER A 156 -26.43 -14.83 0.06
C SER A 156 -25.69 -15.02 -1.26
N ILE A 157 -25.08 -13.93 -1.82
CA ILE A 157 -24.31 -14.00 -3.07
C ILE A 157 -23.06 -14.88 -2.90
N ILE A 158 -22.34 -14.74 -1.77
CA ILE A 158 -21.16 -15.58 -1.52
C ILE A 158 -21.54 -17.04 -1.41
N ARG A 159 -22.64 -17.37 -0.69
CA ARG A 159 -23.13 -18.74 -0.58
C ARG A 159 -23.56 -19.32 -1.93
N GLU A 160 -24.19 -18.52 -2.78
CA GLU A 160 -24.55 -18.93 -4.13
C GLU A 160 -23.30 -19.30 -4.95
N LEU A 161 -22.28 -18.40 -5.02
CA LEU A 161 -21.03 -18.68 -5.71
C LEU A 161 -20.34 -19.94 -5.17
N LEU A 162 -20.22 -20.05 -3.85
CA LEU A 162 -19.57 -21.19 -3.21
C LEU A 162 -20.38 -22.49 -3.40
N SER A 163 -21.71 -22.43 -3.47
CA SER A 163 -22.54 -23.61 -3.69
C SER A 163 -22.35 -24.21 -5.08
N LEU A 164 -22.04 -23.38 -6.07
CA LEU A 164 -21.79 -23.78 -7.47
C LEU A 164 -20.33 -24.17 -7.73
N SER A 165 -19.42 -23.85 -6.82
CA SER A 165 -17.99 -24.02 -7.01
C SER A 165 -17.51 -25.45 -6.74
N SER A 166 -16.54 -25.91 -7.50
CA SER A 166 -15.67 -27.05 -7.18
C SER A 166 -14.75 -26.71 -5.99
N PRO A 167 -14.13 -27.71 -5.34
CA PRO A 167 -13.23 -27.44 -4.21
C PRO A 167 -12.10 -26.44 -4.51
N ILE A 168 -11.49 -26.55 -5.69
CA ILE A 168 -10.41 -25.67 -6.10
C ILE A 168 -10.91 -24.27 -6.50
N GLU A 169 -12.09 -24.14 -7.09
CA GLU A 169 -12.73 -22.86 -7.35
C GLU A 169 -13.09 -22.15 -6.03
N ALA A 170 -13.62 -22.87 -5.05
CA ALA A 170 -13.91 -22.33 -3.72
C ALA A 170 -12.67 -21.75 -3.04
N LYS A 171 -11.50 -22.40 -3.20
CA LYS A 171 -10.20 -21.89 -2.72
C LYS A 171 -9.92 -20.49 -3.24
N TYR A 172 -10.00 -20.30 -4.56
CA TYR A 172 -9.62 -19.02 -5.16
C TYR A 172 -10.73 -17.96 -5.05
N ILE A 173 -12.02 -18.35 -5.04
CA ILE A 173 -13.12 -17.42 -4.76
C ILE A 173 -12.96 -16.84 -3.35
N THR A 174 -12.73 -17.67 -2.33
CA THR A 174 -12.58 -17.21 -0.94
C THR A 174 -11.35 -16.32 -0.75
N ARG A 175 -10.24 -16.62 -1.44
CA ARG A 175 -9.05 -15.77 -1.45
C ARG A 175 -9.30 -14.42 -2.14
N THR A 176 -10.03 -14.41 -3.26
CA THR A 176 -10.39 -13.17 -3.97
C THR A 176 -11.34 -12.31 -3.13
N VAL A 177 -12.30 -12.90 -2.42
CA VAL A 177 -13.21 -12.17 -1.51
C VAL A 177 -12.45 -11.42 -0.41
N LEU A 178 -11.32 -11.97 0.07
CA LEU A 178 -10.46 -11.30 1.05
C LEU A 178 -9.32 -10.48 0.43
N GLU A 179 -9.24 -10.41 -0.89
CA GLU A 179 -8.13 -9.78 -1.64
C GLU A 179 -6.75 -10.36 -1.30
N GLU A 180 -6.72 -11.64 -0.88
CA GLU A 180 -5.52 -12.39 -0.52
C GLU A 180 -5.32 -13.59 -1.47
N LEU A 181 -5.19 -13.36 -2.78
CA LEU A 181 -5.08 -14.43 -3.79
C LEU A 181 -3.88 -15.37 -3.56
N ARG A 182 -2.77 -14.86 -3.03
CA ARG A 182 -1.56 -15.60 -2.60
C ARG A 182 -0.84 -16.40 -3.70
N VAL A 183 -1.01 -16.04 -4.95
CA VAL A 183 -0.31 -16.69 -6.10
C VAL A 183 1.05 -16.04 -6.38
N GLY A 184 1.44 -15.04 -5.60
CA GLY A 184 2.74 -14.38 -5.73
C GLY A 184 2.92 -13.59 -7.02
N VAL A 185 1.85 -12.97 -7.50
CA VAL A 185 1.81 -12.07 -8.66
C VAL A 185 1.51 -10.65 -8.19
N GLY A 186 2.25 -9.70 -8.72
CA GLY A 186 2.01 -8.26 -8.51
C GLY A 186 1.90 -7.54 -9.84
N GLU A 187 1.58 -6.24 -9.80
CA GLU A 187 1.39 -5.40 -10.98
C GLU A 187 2.57 -5.47 -11.98
N GLY A 188 3.81 -5.58 -11.47
CA GLY A 188 5.00 -5.71 -12.33
C GLY A 188 5.01 -6.99 -13.17
N THR A 189 4.52 -8.13 -12.61
CA THR A 189 4.42 -9.39 -13.35
C THR A 189 3.29 -9.35 -14.38
N ILE A 190 2.17 -8.70 -14.04
CA ILE A 190 1.05 -8.50 -14.99
C ILE A 190 1.50 -7.62 -16.16
N ARG A 191 2.20 -6.51 -15.91
CA ARG A 191 2.73 -5.64 -16.97
C ARG A 191 3.69 -6.39 -17.89
N ASP A 192 4.62 -7.16 -17.32
CA ASP A 192 5.55 -7.99 -18.10
C ASP A 192 4.76 -9.01 -18.95
N ALA A 193 3.68 -9.59 -18.40
CA ALA A 193 2.85 -10.55 -19.13
C ALA A 193 2.06 -9.90 -20.29
N ILE A 194 1.48 -8.72 -20.09
CA ILE A 194 0.80 -7.97 -21.15
C ILE A 194 1.79 -7.59 -22.26
N SER A 195 2.98 -7.08 -21.90
CA SER A 195 4.04 -6.76 -22.88
C SER A 195 4.43 -7.97 -23.72
N VAL A 196 4.61 -9.14 -23.09
CA VAL A 196 4.95 -10.39 -23.78
C VAL A 196 3.79 -10.92 -24.63
N ALA A 197 2.55 -10.89 -24.09
CA ALA A 197 1.36 -11.41 -24.77
C ALA A 197 1.08 -10.70 -26.10
N PHE A 198 1.28 -9.38 -26.13
CA PHE A 198 0.90 -8.54 -27.28
C PHE A 198 2.09 -7.90 -28.00
N GLY A 199 3.33 -8.20 -27.59
CA GLY A 199 4.54 -7.76 -28.28
C GLY A 199 4.78 -6.26 -28.24
N VAL A 200 4.36 -5.57 -27.16
CA VAL A 200 4.51 -4.12 -27.00
C VAL A 200 5.68 -3.77 -26.11
N ASP A 201 6.27 -2.57 -26.33
CA ASP A 201 7.37 -2.08 -25.52
C ASP A 201 6.95 -1.88 -24.05
N LYS A 202 7.79 -2.39 -23.15
CA LYS A 202 7.51 -2.38 -21.72
C LYS A 202 7.46 -0.97 -21.13
N GLU A 203 8.31 -0.05 -21.58
CA GLU A 203 8.38 1.32 -21.04
C GLU A 203 7.14 2.10 -21.44
N ILE A 204 6.64 1.91 -22.66
CA ILE A 204 5.38 2.51 -23.15
C ILE A 204 4.20 2.01 -22.30
N LEU A 205 4.13 0.69 -22.08
CA LEU A 205 3.09 0.06 -21.27
C LEU A 205 3.17 0.51 -19.80
N ASP A 206 4.36 0.54 -19.22
CA ASP A 206 4.59 1.01 -17.84
C ASP A 206 4.12 2.46 -17.67
N ARG A 207 4.45 3.33 -18.64
CA ARG A 207 3.98 4.72 -18.62
C ARG A 207 2.45 4.81 -18.67
N ALA A 208 1.81 4.10 -19.58
CA ALA A 208 0.35 4.07 -19.71
C ALA A 208 -0.32 3.61 -18.41
N HIS A 209 0.19 2.54 -17.79
CA HIS A 209 -0.29 2.07 -16.49
C HIS A 209 -0.08 3.10 -15.38
N MET A 210 1.07 3.74 -15.29
CA MET A 210 1.35 4.73 -14.24
C MET A 210 0.48 5.98 -14.33
N LEU A 211 0.01 6.31 -15.55
CA LEU A 211 -0.91 7.43 -15.79
C LEU A 211 -2.37 7.10 -15.43
N THR A 212 -2.75 5.82 -15.48
CA THR A 212 -4.15 5.41 -15.36
C THR A 212 -4.45 4.60 -14.11
N ASN A 213 -3.45 3.90 -13.57
CA ASN A 213 -3.59 2.91 -12.49
C ASN A 213 -4.68 1.85 -12.76
N ASP A 214 -4.89 1.52 -14.03
CA ASP A 214 -5.90 0.59 -14.50
C ASP A 214 -5.26 -0.39 -15.51
N LEU A 215 -4.69 -1.47 -14.97
CA LEU A 215 -4.05 -2.51 -15.80
C LEU A 215 -5.04 -3.23 -16.71
N GLY A 216 -6.30 -3.37 -16.28
CA GLY A 216 -7.33 -3.97 -17.09
C GLY A 216 -7.59 -3.15 -18.36
N TRP A 217 -7.81 -1.84 -18.21
CA TRP A 217 -8.00 -0.96 -19.35
C TRP A 217 -6.75 -0.84 -20.23
N VAL A 218 -5.56 -0.78 -19.61
CA VAL A 218 -4.29 -0.76 -20.36
C VAL A 218 -4.13 -2.04 -21.19
N ALA A 219 -4.48 -3.22 -20.66
CA ALA A 219 -4.43 -4.48 -21.40
C ALA A 219 -5.39 -4.45 -22.59
N GLN A 220 -6.60 -3.94 -22.42
CA GLN A 220 -7.58 -3.79 -23.51
C GLN A 220 -7.06 -2.89 -24.61
N VAL A 221 -6.59 -1.68 -24.29
CA VAL A 221 -6.00 -0.75 -25.26
C VAL A 221 -4.80 -1.38 -25.97
N THR A 222 -3.99 -2.15 -25.23
CA THR A 222 -2.85 -2.87 -25.83
C THR A 222 -3.29 -3.87 -26.87
N LEU A 223 -4.35 -4.64 -26.61
CA LEU A 223 -4.88 -5.63 -27.56
C LEU A 223 -5.53 -4.95 -28.78
N GLU A 224 -6.30 -3.88 -28.56
CA GLU A 224 -7.10 -3.22 -29.61
C GLU A 224 -6.28 -2.27 -30.49
N GLU A 225 -5.37 -1.48 -29.89
CA GLU A 225 -4.67 -0.39 -30.56
C GLU A 225 -3.14 -0.52 -30.53
N GLY A 226 -2.59 -1.50 -29.81
CA GLY A 226 -1.15 -1.70 -29.67
C GLY A 226 -0.43 -0.49 -29.02
N GLU A 227 0.85 -0.29 -29.38
CA GLU A 227 1.67 0.80 -28.84
C GLU A 227 1.12 2.19 -29.17
N GLU A 228 0.51 2.36 -30.33
CA GLU A 228 -0.05 3.67 -30.73
C GLU A 228 -1.23 4.08 -29.85
N GLY A 229 -2.05 3.12 -29.42
CA GLY A 229 -3.10 3.37 -28.43
C GLY A 229 -2.51 3.76 -27.07
N LEU A 230 -1.48 3.01 -26.62
CA LEU A 230 -0.80 3.29 -25.34
C LEU A 230 -0.15 4.68 -25.32
N LYS A 231 0.48 5.12 -26.41
CA LYS A 231 1.10 6.46 -26.53
C LYS A 231 0.09 7.60 -26.43
N LYS A 232 -1.16 7.38 -26.85
CA LYS A 232 -2.25 8.36 -26.74
C LYS A 232 -2.82 8.50 -25.32
N ILE A 233 -2.49 7.58 -24.42
CA ILE A 233 -2.94 7.63 -23.04
C ILE A 233 -2.33 8.85 -22.35
N SER A 234 -3.18 9.70 -21.81
CA SER A 234 -2.83 10.96 -21.17
C SER A 234 -3.51 11.10 -19.81
N LEU A 235 -3.02 12.02 -19.00
CA LEU A 235 -3.64 12.40 -17.73
C LEU A 235 -5.07 12.88 -17.93
N LYS A 236 -5.97 12.42 -17.05
CA LYS A 236 -7.34 12.90 -16.97
C LYS A 236 -7.71 13.17 -15.51
N PRO A 237 -8.20 14.37 -15.16
CA PRO A 237 -8.76 14.62 -13.84
C PRO A 237 -9.83 13.59 -13.46
N GLY A 238 -9.84 13.20 -12.17
CA GLY A 238 -10.71 12.13 -11.66
C GLY A 238 -10.06 10.73 -11.64
N LYS A 239 -8.90 10.56 -12.30
CA LYS A 239 -8.10 9.31 -12.21
C LYS A 239 -6.73 9.63 -11.61
N PRO A 240 -6.44 9.17 -10.37
CA PRO A 240 -5.20 9.53 -9.70
C PRO A 240 -3.98 8.83 -10.33
N VAL A 241 -2.87 9.54 -10.32
CA VAL A 241 -1.59 9.11 -10.90
C VAL A 241 -0.68 8.58 -9.80
N LYS A 242 0.12 7.57 -10.08
CA LYS A 242 1.12 7.11 -9.12
C LYS A 242 2.07 8.25 -8.76
N PRO A 243 2.29 8.53 -7.45
CA PRO A 243 3.16 9.62 -7.05
C PRO A 243 4.62 9.34 -7.40
N MET A 244 5.33 10.34 -7.91
CA MET A 244 6.78 10.29 -8.06
C MET A 244 7.43 10.11 -6.69
N LEU A 245 8.46 9.25 -6.59
CA LEU A 245 9.08 8.84 -5.34
C LEU A 245 10.50 9.41 -5.21
N ALA A 246 10.87 9.86 -4.01
CA ALA A 246 12.20 10.37 -3.70
C ALA A 246 13.15 9.27 -3.22
N GLN A 247 14.43 9.36 -3.62
CA GLN A 247 15.53 8.63 -3.00
C GLN A 247 16.04 9.37 -1.76
N LEU A 248 16.78 8.67 -0.90
CA LEU A 248 17.50 9.31 0.19
C LEU A 248 18.76 10.02 -0.36
N ALA A 249 18.93 11.29 -0.03
CA ALA A 249 20.14 12.03 -0.35
C ALA A 249 21.29 11.58 0.57
N LYS A 250 22.50 11.51 0.04
CA LYS A 250 23.72 11.26 0.84
C LYS A 250 24.13 12.50 1.64
N GLY A 251 23.89 13.69 1.09
CA GLY A 251 24.16 14.97 1.68
C GLY A 251 23.58 16.09 0.80
N ILE A 252 23.48 17.30 1.34
CA ILE A 252 22.98 18.47 0.60
C ILE A 252 23.99 18.89 -0.46
N LYS A 253 25.26 19.07 -0.07
CA LYS A 253 26.34 19.52 -0.95
C LYS A 253 26.58 18.56 -2.10
N GLU A 254 26.61 17.26 -1.80
CA GLU A 254 26.79 16.21 -2.81
C GLU A 254 25.65 16.21 -3.82
N SER A 255 24.41 16.41 -3.36
CA SER A 255 23.23 16.46 -4.22
C SER A 255 23.26 17.68 -5.15
N VAL A 256 23.68 18.85 -4.63
CA VAL A 256 23.84 20.07 -5.44
C VAL A 256 24.98 19.92 -6.44
N ALA A 257 26.11 19.33 -6.03
CA ALA A 257 27.25 19.08 -6.93
C ALA A 257 26.87 18.11 -8.08
N GLU A 258 26.05 17.07 -7.81
CA GLU A 258 25.62 16.11 -8.84
C GLU A 258 24.61 16.72 -9.82
N MET A 259 23.68 17.58 -9.36
CA MET A 259 22.60 18.14 -10.18
C MET A 259 22.89 19.53 -10.74
N GLY A 260 23.88 20.25 -10.19
CA GLY A 260 24.25 21.64 -10.52
C GLY A 260 23.34 22.67 -9.87
N ARG A 261 22.11 22.85 -10.40
CA ARG A 261 21.06 23.72 -9.83
C ARG A 261 19.93 22.85 -9.31
N VAL A 262 19.44 23.11 -8.09
CA VAL A 262 18.34 22.38 -7.48
C VAL A 262 17.29 23.31 -6.86
N PHE A 263 16.08 22.79 -6.68
CA PHE A 263 15.05 23.36 -5.83
C PHE A 263 15.04 22.61 -4.50
N CYS A 264 15.24 23.34 -3.41
CA CYS A 264 15.08 22.81 -2.06
C CYS A 264 13.75 23.27 -1.47
N GLU A 265 12.94 22.32 -0.99
CA GLU A 265 11.65 22.59 -0.38
C GLU A 265 11.57 21.94 1.00
N THR A 266 10.79 22.53 1.92
CA THR A 266 10.49 21.89 3.20
C THR A 266 9.83 20.53 2.99
N LYS A 267 10.33 19.51 3.66
CA LYS A 267 9.68 18.19 3.72
C LYS A 267 8.75 18.14 4.92
N TYR A 268 7.50 18.40 4.66
CA TYR A 268 6.45 18.35 5.69
C TYR A 268 6.25 16.91 6.19
N ASP A 269 5.85 16.76 7.47
CA ASP A 269 5.40 15.48 8.03
C ASP A 269 3.87 15.45 8.02
N GLY A 270 3.31 14.88 6.96
CA GLY A 270 1.88 14.91 6.71
C GLY A 270 1.39 13.75 5.84
N ILE A 271 0.23 13.96 5.24
CA ILE A 271 -0.32 13.07 4.22
C ILE A 271 -0.15 13.73 2.86
N ARG A 272 0.69 13.13 2.00
CA ARG A 272 0.77 13.53 0.60
C ARG A 272 -0.55 13.24 -0.09
N VAL A 273 -1.08 14.27 -0.74
CA VAL A 273 -2.33 14.22 -1.47
C VAL A 273 -2.16 14.68 -2.90
N GLN A 274 -2.99 14.10 -3.76
CA GLN A 274 -3.21 14.55 -5.12
C GLN A 274 -4.66 15.04 -5.21
N ILE A 275 -4.85 16.28 -5.65
CA ILE A 275 -6.14 16.95 -5.65
C ILE A 275 -6.54 17.18 -7.10
N HIS A 276 -7.71 16.66 -7.46
CA HIS A 276 -8.28 16.76 -8.80
C HIS A 276 -9.50 17.64 -8.78
N ARG A 277 -9.62 18.52 -9.75
CA ARG A 277 -10.89 19.14 -10.14
C ARG A 277 -11.31 18.61 -11.50
N LYS A 278 -12.55 18.13 -11.59
CA LYS A 278 -13.20 17.73 -12.83
C LYS A 278 -14.59 18.36 -12.89
N GLY A 279 -14.73 19.40 -13.68
CA GLY A 279 -15.94 20.21 -13.69
C GLY A 279 -16.21 20.82 -12.31
N GLN A 280 -17.33 20.47 -11.69
CA GLN A 280 -17.71 20.96 -10.35
C GLN A 280 -17.16 20.11 -9.20
N GLU A 281 -16.65 18.93 -9.48
CA GLU A 281 -16.22 17.98 -8.47
C GLU A 281 -14.74 18.18 -8.11
N VAL A 282 -14.45 18.22 -6.79
CA VAL A 282 -13.10 18.23 -6.25
C VAL A 282 -12.88 16.93 -5.49
N MET A 283 -11.85 16.19 -5.87
CA MET A 283 -11.49 14.89 -5.29
C MET A 283 -10.09 14.96 -4.69
N VAL A 284 -9.90 14.35 -3.52
CA VAL A 284 -8.63 14.30 -2.79
C VAL A 284 -8.20 12.85 -2.65
N PHE A 285 -7.05 12.49 -3.22
CA PHE A 285 -6.49 11.15 -3.18
C PHE A 285 -5.22 11.10 -2.34
N THR A 286 -5.06 10.05 -1.53
CA THR A 286 -3.82 9.81 -0.76
C THR A 286 -2.70 9.31 -1.67
N ARG A 287 -1.48 9.18 -1.12
CA ARG A 287 -0.35 8.52 -1.78
C ARG A 287 -0.65 7.09 -2.24
N ARG A 288 -1.61 6.41 -1.59
CA ARG A 288 -2.07 5.06 -1.95
C ARG A 288 -3.20 5.06 -2.96
N LEU A 289 -3.57 6.24 -3.48
CA LEU A 289 -4.65 6.46 -4.44
C LEU A 289 -6.06 6.27 -3.84
N GLU A 290 -6.17 6.21 -2.51
CA GLU A 290 -7.44 6.14 -1.81
C GLU A 290 -8.13 7.50 -1.85
N ASN A 291 -9.40 7.58 -2.21
CA ASN A 291 -10.18 8.80 -2.14
C ASN A 291 -10.55 9.12 -0.68
N ILE A 292 -10.14 10.29 -0.21
CA ILE A 292 -10.43 10.79 1.14
C ILE A 292 -11.26 12.06 1.14
N SER A 293 -11.88 12.42 0.04
CA SER A 293 -12.64 13.68 -0.12
C SER A 293 -13.65 13.89 1.01
N ASN A 294 -14.38 12.84 1.38
CA ASN A 294 -15.38 12.90 2.46
C ASN A 294 -14.76 13.11 3.86
N ALA A 295 -13.49 12.80 4.05
CA ALA A 295 -12.81 12.97 5.34
C ALA A 295 -12.16 14.35 5.50
N VAL A 296 -12.02 15.13 4.42
CA VAL A 296 -11.33 16.43 4.39
C VAL A 296 -12.14 17.53 3.71
N PRO A 297 -13.42 17.78 4.11
CA PRO A 297 -14.27 18.76 3.46
C PRO A 297 -13.76 20.20 3.60
N ASP A 298 -13.03 20.53 4.66
CA ASP A 298 -12.33 21.80 4.84
C ASP A 298 -11.22 22.02 3.82
N VAL A 299 -10.45 20.98 3.48
CA VAL A 299 -9.44 21.06 2.40
C VAL A 299 -10.11 21.31 1.05
N ILE A 300 -11.27 20.68 0.78
CA ILE A 300 -12.06 20.96 -0.43
C ILE A 300 -12.48 22.42 -0.47
N GLU A 301 -13.01 22.96 0.63
CA GLU A 301 -13.40 24.37 0.74
C GLU A 301 -12.20 25.31 0.48
N TYR A 302 -11.01 24.98 1.01
CA TYR A 302 -9.79 25.78 0.76
C TYR A 302 -9.44 25.79 -0.72
N ILE A 303 -9.50 24.63 -1.37
CA ILE A 303 -9.24 24.49 -2.81
C ILE A 303 -10.25 25.29 -3.64
N GLU A 304 -11.53 25.23 -3.32
CA GLU A 304 -12.59 25.94 -4.04
C GLU A 304 -12.43 27.47 -3.97
N LYS A 305 -11.90 27.96 -2.85
CA LYS A 305 -11.65 29.41 -2.63
C LYS A 305 -10.32 29.89 -3.21
N SER A 306 -9.33 29.00 -3.32
CA SER A 306 -7.94 29.37 -3.60
C SER A 306 -7.46 29.01 -5.00
N LEU A 307 -8.13 28.11 -5.72
CA LEU A 307 -7.78 27.70 -7.07
C LEU A 307 -8.91 28.01 -8.05
N PRO A 308 -8.58 28.21 -9.34
CA PRO A 308 -9.56 28.50 -10.37
C PRO A 308 -10.49 27.29 -10.64
N ARG A 309 -11.64 27.56 -11.27
CA ARG A 309 -12.67 26.53 -11.54
C ARG A 309 -12.36 25.60 -12.72
N GLN A 310 -11.24 25.79 -13.39
CA GLN A 310 -10.79 24.93 -14.47
C GLN A 310 -10.38 23.54 -13.95
N ASP A 311 -10.39 22.54 -14.84
CA ASP A 311 -9.90 21.21 -14.54
C ASP A 311 -8.42 21.22 -14.22
N PHE A 312 -8.03 20.62 -13.10
CA PHE A 312 -6.64 20.51 -12.67
C PHE A 312 -6.32 19.23 -11.91
N ILE A 313 -5.02 18.92 -11.84
CA ILE A 313 -4.41 17.96 -10.91
C ILE A 313 -3.24 18.69 -10.25
N VAL A 314 -3.31 18.87 -8.93
CA VAL A 314 -2.22 19.44 -8.12
C VAL A 314 -1.82 18.46 -7.04
N GLU A 315 -0.56 18.55 -6.59
CA GLU A 315 -0.04 17.76 -5.47
C GLU A 315 0.35 18.66 -4.30
N GLY A 316 0.10 18.14 -3.10
CA GLY A 316 0.42 18.82 -1.86
C GLY A 316 0.62 17.86 -0.69
N GLU A 317 0.89 18.44 0.46
CA GLU A 317 0.96 17.74 1.74
C GLU A 317 -0.05 18.38 2.69
N ILE A 318 -0.92 17.57 3.30
CA ILE A 318 -1.82 17.99 4.38
C ILE A 318 -1.12 17.73 5.70
N ILE A 319 -1.02 18.76 6.53
CA ILE A 319 -0.53 18.64 7.91
C ILE A 319 -1.58 19.15 8.90
N VAL A 320 -1.48 18.74 10.15
CA VAL A 320 -2.23 19.35 11.24
C VAL A 320 -1.38 20.44 11.87
N THR A 321 -1.96 21.63 12.00
CA THR A 321 -1.29 22.76 12.68
C THR A 321 -2.14 23.26 13.83
N LYS A 322 -1.50 23.53 14.96
CA LYS A 322 -2.13 24.19 16.11
C LYS A 322 -1.29 25.39 16.50
N ASN A 323 -1.89 26.58 16.51
CA ASN A 323 -1.17 27.84 16.77
C ASN A 323 0.04 28.04 15.84
N GLY A 324 -0.09 27.67 14.56
CA GLY A 324 0.98 27.81 13.56
C GLY A 324 2.11 26.79 13.65
N LYS A 325 2.05 25.82 14.58
CA LYS A 325 3.04 24.73 14.71
C LYS A 325 2.44 23.41 14.26
N PRO A 326 3.19 22.57 13.52
CA PRO A 326 2.74 21.22 13.19
C PRO A 326 2.64 20.39 14.47
N ILE A 327 1.62 19.51 14.50
CA ILE A 327 1.44 18.54 15.57
C ILE A 327 1.51 17.13 15.00
N SER A 328 1.62 16.13 15.88
CA SER A 328 1.85 14.74 15.52
C SER A 328 0.94 14.24 14.40
N PHE A 329 1.52 13.50 13.45
CA PHE A 329 0.84 12.82 12.33
C PHE A 329 -0.33 11.93 12.79
N GLN A 330 -0.36 11.46 14.03
CA GLN A 330 -1.45 10.64 14.56
C GLN A 330 -2.80 11.35 14.49
N TYR A 331 -2.84 12.66 14.70
CA TYR A 331 -4.08 13.44 14.60
C TYR A 331 -4.64 13.44 13.18
N ILE A 332 -3.77 13.46 12.15
CA ILE A 332 -4.22 13.33 10.76
C ILE A 332 -4.86 11.96 10.53
N LEU A 333 -4.22 10.88 11.01
CA LEU A 333 -4.75 9.52 10.84
C LEU A 333 -6.10 9.34 11.55
N GLN A 334 -6.27 9.94 12.74
CA GLN A 334 -7.55 9.92 13.43
C GLN A 334 -8.65 10.58 12.61
N ARG A 335 -8.32 11.65 11.89
CA ARG A 335 -9.27 12.36 11.04
C ARG A 335 -9.58 11.58 9.77
N VAL A 336 -8.58 11.17 9.00
CA VAL A 336 -8.74 10.53 7.68
C VAL A 336 -9.41 9.15 7.77
N ARG A 337 -9.24 8.43 8.88
CA ARG A 337 -9.88 7.12 9.11
C ARG A 337 -11.32 7.21 9.61
N ARG A 338 -11.81 8.38 9.99
CA ARG A 338 -13.20 8.53 10.45
C ARG A 338 -14.17 8.55 9.28
N LYS A 339 -15.26 7.78 9.44
CA LYS A 339 -16.40 7.74 8.51
C LYS A 339 -17.61 8.55 9.02
N TYR A 340 -17.59 8.99 10.30
CA TYR A 340 -18.72 9.67 10.97
C TYR A 340 -18.21 10.82 11.84
N ASP A 341 -19.07 11.79 12.14
CA ASP A 341 -18.81 12.96 13.02
C ASP A 341 -17.63 13.84 12.57
N ILE A 342 -17.45 14.01 11.26
CA ILE A 342 -16.30 14.72 10.69
C ILE A 342 -16.32 16.21 11.10
N GLU A 343 -17.49 16.87 11.10
CA GLU A 343 -17.63 18.29 11.45
C GLU A 343 -17.12 18.60 12.87
N LYS A 344 -17.40 17.72 13.84
CA LYS A 344 -16.92 17.90 15.20
C LYS A 344 -15.40 17.87 15.29
N VAL A 345 -14.76 16.99 14.53
CA VAL A 345 -13.31 16.81 14.54
C VAL A 345 -12.58 17.91 13.76
N MET A 346 -13.24 18.57 12.80
CA MET A 346 -12.66 19.70 12.05
C MET A 346 -12.17 20.81 12.97
N GLY A 347 -12.95 21.14 14.01
CA GLY A 347 -12.56 22.17 14.98
C GLY A 347 -11.41 21.76 15.92
N GLU A 348 -11.31 20.45 16.20
CA GLU A 348 -10.28 19.89 17.11
C GLU A 348 -8.94 19.65 16.39
N VAL A 349 -8.97 19.35 15.10
CA VAL A 349 -7.81 18.96 14.28
C VAL A 349 -7.81 19.79 12.98
N PRO A 350 -7.41 21.07 13.04
CA PRO A 350 -7.37 21.95 11.87
C PRO A 350 -6.28 21.51 10.89
N LEU A 351 -6.62 21.44 9.60
CA LEU A 351 -5.73 21.03 8.52
C LEU A 351 -5.15 22.26 7.80
N THR A 352 -3.88 22.16 7.41
CA THR A 352 -3.23 23.08 6.49
C THR A 352 -2.70 22.32 5.30
N LEU A 353 -2.98 22.81 4.09
CA LEU A 353 -2.53 22.23 2.83
C LEU A 353 -1.34 23.02 2.27
N TYR A 354 -0.23 22.36 1.98
CA TYR A 354 0.92 22.91 1.28
C TYR A 354 1.01 22.31 -0.12
N LEU A 355 0.75 23.13 -1.15
CA LEU A 355 0.87 22.71 -2.55
C LEU A 355 2.31 22.86 -3.04
N PHE A 356 2.79 21.87 -3.82
CA PHE A 356 4.17 21.86 -4.31
C PHE A 356 4.33 21.49 -5.79
N ASP A 357 3.31 20.94 -6.46
CA ASP A 357 3.40 20.59 -7.89
C ASP A 357 2.03 20.70 -8.58
N VAL A 358 2.04 20.86 -9.91
CA VAL A 358 0.87 20.78 -10.79
C VAL A 358 1.15 19.82 -11.93
N LEU A 359 0.28 18.84 -12.12
CA LEU A 359 0.42 17.79 -13.15
C LEU A 359 -0.51 18.03 -14.34
N TYR A 360 -1.62 18.74 -14.11
CA TYR A 360 -2.60 19.07 -15.13
C TYR A 360 -3.25 20.43 -14.81
N PHE A 361 -3.39 21.27 -15.81
CA PHE A 361 -4.20 22.48 -15.78
C PHE A 361 -4.69 22.77 -17.20
N ASN A 362 -5.97 22.48 -17.47
CA ASN A 362 -6.59 22.45 -18.81
C ASN A 362 -5.89 21.52 -19.83
N LYS A 363 -4.64 21.17 -19.58
CA LYS A 363 -3.81 20.25 -20.36
C LYS A 363 -2.77 19.57 -19.47
N PRO A 364 -2.20 18.45 -19.89
CA PRO A 364 -1.12 17.80 -19.14
C PRO A 364 0.13 18.67 -19.02
N PHE A 365 0.74 18.69 -17.81
CA PHE A 365 2.02 19.31 -17.51
C PHE A 365 3.07 18.28 -17.07
N ILE A 366 2.70 17.01 -17.00
CA ILE A 366 3.54 15.94 -16.42
C ILE A 366 4.92 15.82 -17.07
N ASP A 367 5.00 16.07 -18.38
CA ASP A 367 6.24 16.01 -19.15
C ASP A 367 7.04 17.34 -19.13
N ALA A 368 6.45 18.40 -18.58
CA ALA A 368 7.13 19.68 -18.45
C ALA A 368 8.17 19.65 -17.32
N PRO A 369 9.28 20.41 -17.45
CA PRO A 369 10.23 20.61 -16.35
C PRO A 369 9.54 21.09 -15.06
N LEU A 370 10.04 20.66 -13.90
CA LEU A 370 9.51 21.08 -12.58
C LEU A 370 9.44 22.61 -12.46
N GLU A 371 10.41 23.32 -12.96
CA GLU A 371 10.45 24.79 -12.95
C GLU A 371 9.23 25.40 -13.65
N LYS A 372 8.79 24.84 -14.78
CA LYS A 372 7.57 25.27 -15.48
C LYS A 372 6.31 24.90 -14.73
N ARG A 373 6.27 23.69 -14.15
CA ARG A 373 5.16 23.23 -13.33
C ARG A 373 5.01 24.11 -12.08
N ARG A 374 6.12 24.44 -11.41
CA ARG A 374 6.12 25.32 -10.25
C ARG A 374 5.63 26.73 -10.60
N SER A 375 6.10 27.30 -11.69
CA SER A 375 5.63 28.63 -12.15
C SER A 375 4.13 28.63 -12.49
N MET A 376 3.62 27.56 -13.09
CA MET A 376 2.19 27.40 -13.32
C MET A 376 1.42 27.32 -11.99
N LEU A 377 1.87 26.50 -11.03
CA LEU A 377 1.24 26.39 -9.72
C LEU A 377 1.18 27.75 -9.02
N GLU A 378 2.27 28.50 -9.02
CA GLU A 378 2.35 29.84 -8.43
C GLU A 378 1.38 30.84 -9.09
N SER A 379 1.13 30.68 -10.39
CA SER A 379 0.22 31.58 -11.13
C SER A 379 -1.28 31.30 -10.88
N ILE A 380 -1.64 30.10 -10.41
CA ILE A 380 -3.05 29.69 -10.23
C ILE A 380 -3.49 29.61 -8.78
N VAL A 381 -2.57 29.70 -7.82
CA VAL A 381 -2.88 29.52 -6.40
C VAL A 381 -2.96 30.88 -5.68
N ASN A 382 -4.12 31.17 -5.08
CA ASN A 382 -4.29 32.25 -4.12
C ASN A 382 -4.09 31.69 -2.71
N THR A 383 -2.99 32.04 -2.05
CA THR A 383 -2.66 31.54 -0.72
C THR A 383 -3.56 32.12 0.36
N SER A 384 -3.85 31.32 1.38
CA SER A 384 -4.58 31.72 2.59
C SER A 384 -3.83 31.22 3.81
N GLU A 385 -3.52 32.14 4.73
CA GLU A 385 -2.75 31.81 5.95
C GLU A 385 -3.43 30.70 6.78
N ASN A 386 -2.63 29.76 7.26
CA ASN A 386 -3.06 28.59 8.04
C ASN A 386 -4.08 27.65 7.38
N LYS A 387 -4.38 27.82 6.11
CA LYS A 387 -5.33 26.98 5.34
C LYS A 387 -4.69 26.36 4.13
N LEU A 388 -4.31 27.18 3.15
CA LEU A 388 -3.68 26.74 1.92
C LEU A 388 -2.48 27.63 1.58
N GLN A 389 -1.32 27.02 1.45
CA GLN A 389 -0.07 27.70 1.13
C GLN A 389 0.68 26.97 0.01
N LEU A 390 1.63 27.64 -0.60
CA LEU A 390 2.65 26.98 -1.43
C LEU A 390 3.76 26.45 -0.53
N SER A 391 4.33 25.29 -0.86
CA SER A 391 5.53 24.81 -0.17
C SER A 391 6.64 25.86 -0.30
N ARG A 392 7.35 26.10 0.81
CA ARG A 392 8.52 26.99 0.78
C ARG A 392 9.62 26.39 -0.09
N LEU A 393 10.02 27.13 -1.12
CA LEU A 393 11.03 26.73 -2.10
C LEU A 393 12.18 27.72 -2.13
N VAL A 394 13.42 27.20 -2.14
CA VAL A 394 14.65 27.97 -2.33
C VAL A 394 15.41 27.40 -3.53
N LYS A 395 15.92 28.28 -4.41
CA LYS A 395 16.71 27.90 -5.58
C LYS A 395 18.19 27.87 -5.17
N ILE A 396 18.82 26.71 -5.30
CA ILE A 396 20.16 26.46 -4.78
C ILE A 396 21.12 26.09 -5.91
N THR A 397 22.32 26.66 -5.82
CA THR A 397 23.54 26.29 -6.56
C THR A 397 24.66 26.06 -5.55
N MET A 398 25.86 25.71 -6.02
CA MET A 398 27.01 25.58 -5.11
C MET A 398 27.37 26.89 -4.42
N ASP A 399 27.11 28.05 -5.06
CA ASP A 399 27.48 29.37 -4.51
C ASP A 399 26.63 29.73 -3.27
N ASN A 400 25.37 29.23 -3.19
CA ASN A 400 24.48 29.53 -2.08
C ASN A 400 24.00 28.27 -1.33
N VAL A 401 24.76 27.19 -1.37
CA VAL A 401 24.41 25.90 -0.73
C VAL A 401 24.09 26.03 0.76
N GLN A 402 24.67 27.02 1.44
CA GLN A 402 24.40 27.32 2.83
C GLN A 402 22.91 27.66 3.10
N GLU A 403 22.20 28.21 2.12
CA GLU A 403 20.77 28.49 2.26
C GLU A 403 19.95 27.20 2.35
N ALA A 404 20.39 26.11 1.67
CA ALA A 404 19.74 24.79 1.79
C ALA A 404 19.97 24.17 3.19
N GLU A 405 21.18 24.33 3.74
CA GLU A 405 21.48 23.89 5.11
C GLU A 405 20.66 24.68 6.14
N ASN A 406 20.50 25.99 5.95
CA ASN A 406 19.65 26.84 6.78
C ASN A 406 18.17 26.42 6.67
N LEU A 407 17.66 26.16 5.46
CA LEU A 407 16.31 25.67 5.24
C LEU A 407 16.09 24.30 5.92
N PHE A 408 17.08 23.41 5.86
CA PHE A 408 17.02 22.13 6.55
C PHE A 408 16.90 22.30 8.06
N LYS A 409 17.79 23.12 8.65
CA LYS A 409 17.75 23.40 10.10
C LYS A 409 16.42 24.03 10.50
N GLU A 410 15.95 25.03 9.77
CA GLU A 410 14.66 25.68 10.02
C GLU A 410 13.50 24.67 9.92
N SER A 411 13.54 23.74 8.96
CA SER A 411 12.52 22.70 8.80
C SER A 411 12.48 21.77 10.02
N ILE A 412 13.64 21.36 10.54
CA ILE A 412 13.72 20.54 11.75
C ILE A 412 13.25 21.31 12.99
N ASP A 413 13.69 22.55 13.16
CA ASP A 413 13.32 23.40 14.32
C ASP A 413 11.80 23.66 14.36
N LYS A 414 11.15 23.68 13.20
CA LYS A 414 9.69 23.78 13.05
C LYS A 414 8.95 22.44 13.20
N GLY A 415 9.65 21.33 13.40
CA GLY A 415 9.06 19.99 13.58
C GLY A 415 8.71 19.27 12.27
N HIS A 416 9.30 19.68 11.15
CA HIS A 416 9.18 18.97 9.88
C HIS A 416 10.25 17.89 9.71
N GLU A 417 10.10 16.99 8.71
CA GLU A 417 11.02 15.86 8.51
C GLU A 417 12.40 16.23 7.94
N GLY A 418 12.57 17.42 7.38
CA GLY A 418 13.78 17.86 6.67
C GLY A 418 13.47 18.61 5.39
N ILE A 419 14.19 18.32 4.31
CA ILE A 419 13.99 18.97 3.00
C ILE A 419 13.89 17.96 1.84
N MET A 420 13.24 18.41 0.77
CA MET A 420 13.24 17.78 -0.54
C MET A 420 14.22 18.52 -1.43
N ILE A 421 15.05 17.79 -2.20
CA ILE A 421 16.00 18.33 -3.17
C ILE A 421 15.56 17.82 -4.55
N LYS A 422 15.22 18.71 -5.45
CA LYS A 422 14.61 18.40 -6.74
C LYS A 422 15.37 19.04 -7.90
N ASP A 423 15.53 18.29 -8.99
CA ASP A 423 16.06 18.82 -10.25
C ASP A 423 14.99 19.68 -10.93
N PRO A 424 15.24 21.00 -11.16
CA PRO A 424 14.28 21.89 -11.80
C PRO A 424 13.92 21.52 -13.24
N GLN A 425 14.81 20.78 -13.92
CA GLN A 425 14.62 20.36 -15.31
C GLN A 425 13.92 19.00 -15.42
N ALA A 426 13.68 18.29 -14.31
CA ALA A 426 13.08 16.98 -14.35
C ALA A 426 11.59 17.02 -14.71
N PRO A 427 11.14 16.15 -15.63
CA PRO A 427 9.72 15.85 -15.77
C PRO A 427 9.20 15.10 -14.53
N TYR A 428 7.89 15.00 -14.39
CA TYR A 428 7.29 14.16 -13.37
C TYR A 428 7.22 12.70 -13.86
N ILE A 429 7.89 11.78 -13.18
CA ILE A 429 7.93 10.37 -13.54
C ILE A 429 7.10 9.57 -12.53
N PRO A 430 5.86 9.19 -12.88
CA PRO A 430 4.96 8.50 -11.96
C PRO A 430 5.53 7.17 -11.48
N GLY A 431 5.37 6.86 -10.19
CA GLY A 431 5.73 5.57 -9.60
C GLY A 431 7.23 5.27 -9.50
N ILE A 432 8.09 6.06 -10.12
CA ILE A 432 9.53 5.81 -10.15
C ILE A 432 10.24 6.56 -9.03
N ARG A 433 11.20 5.88 -8.42
CA ARG A 433 12.15 6.44 -7.45
C ARG A 433 13.46 6.76 -8.17
N GLY A 434 13.48 7.91 -8.85
CA GLY A 434 14.65 8.37 -9.59
C GLY A 434 15.58 9.27 -8.77
N LYS A 435 16.78 9.54 -9.34
CA LYS A 435 17.78 10.45 -8.73
C LYS A 435 17.41 11.94 -8.86
N LYS A 436 16.36 12.27 -9.60
CA LYS A 436 15.92 13.65 -9.87
C LYS A 436 15.08 14.26 -8.75
N MET A 437 14.69 13.46 -7.76
CA MET A 437 14.00 13.89 -6.56
C MET A 437 14.58 13.16 -5.36
N LEU A 438 15.20 13.89 -4.46
CA LEU A 438 15.84 13.38 -3.27
C LEU A 438 15.15 13.93 -2.02
N LYS A 439 15.26 13.22 -0.90
CA LYS A 439 14.87 13.66 0.42
C LYS A 439 16.07 13.62 1.34
N TYR A 440 16.30 14.70 2.07
CA TYR A 440 17.30 14.79 3.12
C TYR A 440 16.59 14.98 4.46
N LYS A 441 16.82 14.05 5.37
CA LYS A 441 16.13 14.00 6.68
C LYS A 441 17.16 14.03 7.80
N ALA A 442 16.74 14.49 8.98
CA ALA A 442 17.52 14.27 10.19
C ALA A 442 17.75 12.77 10.40
N GLU A 443 18.90 12.44 10.98
CA GLU A 443 19.12 11.08 11.44
C GLU A 443 18.06 10.74 12.50
N PRO A 444 17.46 9.55 12.40
CA PRO A 444 16.46 9.16 13.40
C PRO A 444 17.12 9.00 14.76
N GLU A 445 16.44 9.46 15.79
CA GLU A 445 16.84 9.17 17.17
C GLU A 445 16.81 7.66 17.42
N THR A 446 17.64 7.19 18.34
CA THR A 446 17.73 5.79 18.72
C THR A 446 17.50 5.59 20.21
N LEU A 447 16.99 4.40 20.57
CA LEU A 447 16.94 3.90 21.93
C LEU A 447 17.63 2.53 21.99
N ASP A 448 18.39 2.33 23.04
CA ASP A 448 18.95 1.02 23.37
C ASP A 448 17.95 0.24 24.24
N LEU A 449 17.35 -0.80 23.66
CA LEU A 449 16.25 -1.55 24.26
C LEU A 449 16.61 -3.02 24.42
N VAL A 450 16.05 -3.67 25.44
CA VAL A 450 16.22 -5.10 25.64
C VAL A 450 15.10 -5.91 24.99
N VAL A 451 15.45 -7.07 24.43
CA VAL A 451 14.49 -8.04 23.93
C VAL A 451 13.89 -8.84 25.09
N VAL A 452 12.57 -8.81 25.27
CA VAL A 452 11.82 -9.56 26.30
C VAL A 452 10.94 -10.66 25.71
N GLY A 453 10.80 -10.70 24.39
CA GLY A 453 10.01 -11.69 23.67
C GLY A 453 10.06 -11.52 22.17
N GLY A 454 9.22 -12.26 21.45
CA GLY A 454 9.11 -12.14 20.00
C GLY A 454 8.08 -13.10 19.42
N SER A 455 7.98 -13.09 18.10
CA SER A 455 7.14 -14.02 17.36
C SER A 455 7.87 -14.59 16.15
N TYR A 456 7.55 -15.85 15.82
CA TYR A 456 8.01 -16.47 14.58
C TYR A 456 7.39 -15.79 13.37
N GLY A 457 8.16 -15.74 12.29
CA GLY A 457 7.71 -15.24 11.00
C GLY A 457 6.62 -16.10 10.36
N LYS A 458 6.16 -15.71 9.17
CA LYS A 458 5.21 -16.48 8.35
C LYS A 458 5.86 -16.88 7.02
N GLY A 459 5.34 -17.94 6.39
CA GLY A 459 5.83 -18.43 5.11
C GLY A 459 7.31 -18.85 5.16
N LYS A 460 8.14 -18.34 4.28
CA LYS A 460 9.58 -18.71 4.20
C LYS A 460 10.37 -18.40 5.49
N ARG A 461 9.89 -17.49 6.33
CA ARG A 461 10.50 -17.09 7.61
C ARG A 461 9.84 -17.75 8.83
N ALA A 462 8.99 -18.78 8.65
CA ALA A 462 8.28 -19.44 9.74
C ALA A 462 9.21 -20.12 10.77
N HIS A 463 10.47 -20.41 10.40
CA HIS A 463 11.47 -21.02 11.29
C HIS A 463 12.30 -20.01 12.07
N PHE A 464 12.17 -18.71 11.77
CA PHE A 464 12.92 -17.64 12.41
C PHE A 464 12.02 -16.78 13.28
N ILE A 465 12.57 -16.29 14.40
CA ILE A 465 11.92 -15.25 15.19
C ILE A 465 12.11 -13.94 14.42
N GLY A 466 11.05 -13.48 13.76
CA GLY A 466 11.07 -12.33 12.82
C GLY A 466 10.50 -11.03 13.38
N SER A 467 9.97 -11.05 14.62
CA SER A 467 9.51 -9.86 15.32
C SER A 467 9.92 -9.93 16.79
N TYR A 468 10.44 -8.83 17.30
CA TYR A 468 11.03 -8.72 18.63
C TYR A 468 10.21 -7.78 19.49
N LEU A 469 9.80 -8.23 20.69
CA LEU A 469 9.17 -7.40 21.69
C LEU A 469 10.26 -6.71 22.52
N MET A 470 10.33 -5.40 22.42
CA MET A 470 11.33 -4.56 23.04
C MET A 470 10.83 -3.92 24.32
N ALA A 471 11.72 -3.76 25.29
CA ALA A 471 11.40 -3.15 26.57
C ALA A 471 12.47 -2.14 27.05
N LEU A 472 12.00 -1.19 27.83
CA LEU A 472 12.77 -0.21 28.60
C LEU A 472 12.98 -0.74 30.03
N ARG A 473 13.99 -0.22 30.72
CA ARG A 473 14.15 -0.43 32.16
C ARG A 473 13.24 0.54 32.94
N ASP A 474 12.55 0.05 33.94
CA ASP A 474 11.81 0.89 34.88
C ASP A 474 12.68 1.32 36.09
N GLU A 475 12.17 2.23 36.89
CA GLU A 475 12.88 2.74 38.07
C GLU A 475 13.08 1.68 39.18
N LYS A 476 12.33 0.58 39.12
CA LYS A 476 12.40 -0.53 40.09
C LYS A 476 13.28 -1.68 39.62
N GLY A 477 14.00 -1.49 38.50
CA GLY A 477 14.85 -2.51 37.90
C GLY A 477 14.10 -3.57 37.06
N GLY A 478 12.78 -3.39 36.84
CA GLY A 478 11.98 -4.22 35.94
C GLY A 478 12.06 -3.75 34.50
N PHE A 479 11.35 -4.47 33.61
CA PHE A 479 11.26 -4.16 32.19
C PHE A 479 9.82 -3.80 31.81
N LYS A 480 9.64 -2.72 31.04
CA LYS A 480 8.37 -2.23 30.50
C LYS A 480 8.40 -2.25 28.98
N THR A 481 7.50 -2.99 28.37
CA THR A 481 7.42 -3.09 26.91
C THR A 481 7.11 -1.76 26.25
N ILE A 482 7.67 -1.51 25.04
CA ILE A 482 7.48 -0.25 24.30
C ILE A 482 7.22 -0.45 22.81
N ALA A 483 7.71 -1.49 22.19
CA ALA A 483 7.54 -1.70 20.75
C ALA A 483 7.64 -3.16 20.33
N HIS A 484 6.98 -3.50 19.23
CA HIS A 484 7.32 -4.65 18.39
C HIS A 484 8.15 -4.20 17.19
N VAL A 485 9.31 -4.83 16.96
CA VAL A 485 10.23 -4.47 15.86
C VAL A 485 10.45 -5.69 14.97
N ALA A 486 10.26 -5.54 13.66
CA ALA A 486 10.38 -6.62 12.69
C ALA A 486 11.21 -6.22 11.43
N THR A 487 11.84 -5.05 11.45
CA THR A 487 12.56 -4.47 10.31
C THR A 487 13.96 -4.01 10.70
N GLY A 488 14.85 -3.90 9.72
CA GLY A 488 16.21 -3.37 9.90
C GLY A 488 17.32 -4.41 9.89
N LEU A 489 16.99 -5.70 9.95
CA LEU A 489 17.97 -6.78 9.91
C LEU A 489 18.05 -7.38 8.49
N ASP A 490 19.27 -7.66 8.05
CA ASP A 490 19.50 -8.54 6.91
C ASP A 490 19.27 -10.02 7.30
N ASP A 491 19.22 -10.90 6.30
CA ASP A 491 18.90 -12.31 6.54
C ASP A 491 19.97 -13.03 7.39
N LYS A 492 21.23 -12.58 7.33
CA LYS A 492 22.33 -13.14 8.15
C LYS A 492 22.16 -12.77 9.62
N THR A 493 21.96 -11.51 9.91
CA THR A 493 21.76 -10.99 11.27
C THR A 493 20.44 -11.50 11.87
N LEU A 494 19.40 -11.66 11.03
CA LEU A 494 18.13 -12.27 11.44
C LEU A 494 18.31 -13.72 11.90
N LEU A 495 19.11 -14.51 11.17
CA LEU A 495 19.43 -15.90 11.54
C LEU A 495 20.19 -15.92 12.86
N GLU A 496 21.27 -15.15 12.97
CA GLU A 496 22.08 -15.05 14.19
C GLU A 496 21.24 -14.68 15.42
N LEU A 497 20.41 -13.62 15.29
CA LEU A 497 19.56 -13.17 16.38
C LEU A 497 18.50 -14.20 16.76
N SER A 498 17.93 -14.89 15.77
CA SER A 498 16.97 -15.98 16.01
C SER A 498 17.61 -17.17 16.76
N GLU A 499 18.85 -17.54 16.42
CA GLU A 499 19.60 -18.58 17.12
C GLU A 499 19.95 -18.18 18.57
N ARG A 500 20.38 -16.92 18.77
CA ARG A 500 20.66 -16.37 20.11
C ARG A 500 19.39 -16.36 20.97
N MET A 501 18.25 -15.92 20.41
CA MET A 501 16.97 -15.92 21.12
C MET A 501 16.50 -17.33 21.47
N ASN A 502 16.65 -18.30 20.57
CA ASN A 502 16.22 -19.67 20.82
C ASN A 502 16.92 -20.32 22.06
N LYS A 503 18.16 -19.91 22.36
CA LYS A 503 18.93 -20.38 23.54
C LYS A 503 18.39 -19.81 24.86
N ILE A 504 17.63 -18.71 24.84
CA ILE A 504 17.17 -18.00 26.03
C ILE A 504 15.65 -17.99 26.18
N ILE A 505 14.93 -18.80 25.38
CA ILE A 505 13.47 -18.90 25.49
C ILE A 505 13.09 -19.48 26.85
N ARG A 506 12.27 -18.73 27.58
CA ARG A 506 11.68 -19.14 28.86
C ARG A 506 10.31 -19.81 28.70
N ARG A 507 9.49 -19.32 27.73
CA ARG A 507 8.13 -19.82 27.49
C ARG A 507 7.75 -19.68 26.03
N ARG A 508 7.05 -20.69 25.51
CA ARG A 508 6.39 -20.65 24.19
C ARG A 508 4.88 -20.80 24.35
N LYS A 509 4.12 -20.01 23.56
CA LYS A 509 2.67 -20.16 23.45
C LYS A 509 2.28 -19.86 21.99
N GLY A 510 1.95 -20.92 21.23
CA GLY A 510 1.76 -20.77 19.78
C GLY A 510 3.02 -20.23 19.10
N GLY A 511 2.85 -19.22 18.23
CA GLY A 511 3.97 -18.55 17.57
C GLY A 511 4.70 -17.49 18.40
N LEU A 512 4.30 -17.26 19.65
CA LEU A 512 4.89 -16.25 20.54
C LEU A 512 5.91 -16.88 21.48
N VAL A 513 7.00 -16.17 21.72
CA VAL A 513 8.05 -16.55 22.68
C VAL A 513 8.28 -15.44 23.71
N LYS A 514 8.50 -15.84 24.98
CA LYS A 514 9.08 -14.98 26.00
C LYS A 514 10.49 -15.46 26.28
N VAL A 515 11.43 -14.54 26.44
CA VAL A 515 12.85 -14.83 26.64
C VAL A 515 13.36 -14.27 27.97
N ASN A 516 14.49 -14.81 28.44
CA ASN A 516 15.25 -14.16 29.51
C ASN A 516 15.97 -12.93 28.92
N PRO A 517 15.74 -11.71 29.44
CA PRO A 517 16.30 -10.50 28.86
C PRO A 517 17.83 -10.50 28.96
N ASN A 518 18.54 -10.53 27.82
CA ASN A 518 20.00 -10.37 27.75
C ASN A 518 20.50 -9.91 26.38
N ILE A 519 19.60 -9.70 25.40
CA ILE A 519 19.95 -9.18 24.08
C ILE A 519 19.47 -7.73 24.00
N ILE A 520 20.41 -6.83 23.72
CA ILE A 520 20.14 -5.40 23.58
C ILE A 520 20.25 -5.04 22.10
N LEU A 521 19.25 -4.29 21.62
CA LEU A 521 19.21 -3.78 20.26
C LEU A 521 19.10 -2.25 20.27
N GLU A 522 19.86 -1.59 19.42
CA GLU A 522 19.69 -0.19 19.09
C GLU A 522 18.53 -0.04 18.11
N ILE A 523 17.48 0.65 18.53
CA ILE A 523 16.25 0.84 17.77
C ILE A 523 16.12 2.29 17.35
N ALA A 524 16.19 2.55 16.05
CA ALA A 524 15.84 3.84 15.47
C ALA A 524 14.31 3.98 15.37
N TYR A 525 13.80 5.17 15.58
CA TYR A 525 12.38 5.48 15.50
C TYR A 525 12.13 6.88 14.94
N SER A 526 10.93 7.13 14.46
CA SER A 526 10.53 8.45 13.94
C SER A 526 9.90 9.33 15.02
N GLU A 527 9.15 8.73 15.94
CA GLU A 527 8.36 9.45 16.93
C GLU A 527 8.03 8.51 18.09
N ILE A 528 7.97 9.08 19.32
CA ILE A 528 7.40 8.41 20.49
C ILE A 528 5.96 8.86 20.63
N VAL A 529 5.04 7.94 20.86
CA VAL A 529 3.61 8.22 20.94
C VAL A 529 3.00 7.54 22.18
N ASN A 530 1.95 8.13 22.75
CA ASN A 530 1.19 7.48 23.81
C ASN A 530 0.51 6.21 23.29
N SER A 531 0.59 5.13 24.04
CA SER A 531 -0.03 3.85 23.68
C SER A 531 -0.43 3.05 24.91
N PRO A 532 -1.70 2.66 25.04
CA PRO A 532 -2.15 1.76 26.09
C PRO A 532 -1.78 0.28 25.83
N GLU A 533 -1.24 -0.02 24.65
CA GLU A 533 -0.89 -1.39 24.22
C GLU A 533 0.35 -1.91 24.96
N TYR A 534 1.28 -1.00 25.31
CA TYR A 534 2.54 -1.34 25.93
C TYR A 534 2.61 -0.91 27.39
N GLU A 535 3.33 -1.68 28.21
CA GLU A 535 3.44 -1.48 29.66
C GLU A 535 4.14 -0.16 30.06
N SER A 536 4.95 0.40 29.15
CA SER A 536 5.57 1.72 29.35
C SER A 536 4.58 2.89 29.26
N GLY A 537 3.40 2.68 28.64
CA GLY A 537 2.46 3.72 28.26
C GLY A 537 2.82 4.42 26.95
N PHE A 538 3.92 4.02 26.29
CA PHE A 538 4.42 4.59 25.05
C PHE A 538 4.62 3.53 23.98
N SER A 539 4.65 3.98 22.71
CA SER A 539 5.03 3.17 21.55
C SER A 539 5.99 3.94 20.65
N LEU A 540 6.83 3.20 19.90
CA LEU A 540 7.72 3.77 18.89
C LEU A 540 7.08 3.69 17.51
N ARG A 541 7.09 4.80 16.79
CA ARG A 541 6.60 4.85 15.41
C ARG A 541 7.71 4.46 14.44
N PHE A 542 7.41 3.53 13.51
CA PHE A 542 8.35 2.97 12.53
C PHE A 542 9.67 2.50 13.13
N PRO A 543 9.64 1.64 14.16
CA PRO A 543 10.86 1.18 14.79
C PRO A 543 11.66 0.28 13.84
N VAL A 544 12.98 0.48 13.81
CA VAL A 544 13.92 -0.24 12.93
C VAL A 544 15.15 -0.64 13.75
N VAL A 545 15.53 -1.92 13.71
CA VAL A 545 16.77 -2.38 14.33
C VAL A 545 17.95 -1.80 13.54
N LYS A 546 18.84 -1.08 14.22
CA LYS A 546 20.08 -0.55 13.65
C LYS A 546 21.22 -1.54 13.80
N ARG A 547 21.39 -2.10 15.00
CA ARG A 547 22.42 -3.09 15.32
C ARG A 547 22.13 -3.79 16.64
N ILE A 548 22.84 -4.91 16.86
CA ILE A 548 22.92 -5.59 18.15
C ILE A 548 23.95 -4.86 19.01
N ARG A 549 23.65 -4.62 20.27
CA ARG A 549 24.51 -3.92 21.23
C ARG A 549 25.14 -4.90 22.20
N ASP A 550 26.14 -5.65 21.73
CA ASP A 550 26.91 -6.58 22.55
C ASP A 550 27.89 -5.86 23.51
N ASP A 551 28.05 -4.55 23.31
CA ASP A 551 28.88 -3.64 24.11
C ASP A 551 28.16 -3.10 25.37
N LEU A 552 26.84 -3.31 25.50
CA LEU A 552 26.03 -2.80 26.60
C LEU A 552 25.57 -3.93 27.56
N SER A 553 25.39 -3.53 28.82
CA SER A 553 24.72 -4.32 29.85
C SER A 553 23.25 -3.93 30.02
N LEU A 554 22.47 -4.70 30.77
CA LEU A 554 21.07 -4.37 31.08
C LEU A 554 20.91 -3.09 31.91
N GLU A 555 22.00 -2.61 32.52
CA GLU A 555 22.01 -1.37 33.27
C GLU A 555 22.12 -0.13 32.37
N ASP A 556 22.68 -0.32 31.19
CA ASP A 556 22.95 0.75 30.21
C ASP A 556 21.78 1.04 29.29
N ILE A 557 20.74 0.20 29.26
CA ILE A 557 19.59 0.39 28.39
C ILE A 557 18.74 1.60 28.79
N ASP A 558 18.02 2.12 27.82
CA ASP A 558 17.16 3.27 28.03
C ASP A 558 16.03 2.99 29.03
N THR A 559 15.61 4.04 29.73
CA THR A 559 14.63 3.98 30.81
C THR A 559 13.30 4.62 30.43
N VAL A 560 12.23 4.22 31.13
CA VAL A 560 10.92 4.86 30.98
C VAL A 560 11.00 6.35 31.30
N THR A 561 11.81 6.76 32.27
CA THR A 561 12.02 8.18 32.64
C THR A 561 12.66 8.95 31.48
N ARG A 562 13.68 8.39 30.81
CA ARG A 562 14.27 9.03 29.62
C ARG A 562 13.23 9.20 28.52
N VAL A 563 12.45 8.15 28.21
CA VAL A 563 11.40 8.25 27.21
C VAL A 563 10.37 9.33 27.54
N LYS A 564 9.97 9.45 28.81
CA LYS A 564 9.09 10.53 29.27
C LYS A 564 9.70 11.93 29.08
N SER A 565 11.00 12.09 29.27
CA SER A 565 11.69 13.39 29.13
C SER A 565 11.84 13.83 27.68
N ILE A 566 11.93 12.89 26.71
CA ILE A 566 12.05 13.19 25.28
C ILE A 566 10.70 13.17 24.55
N PHE A 567 9.65 12.67 25.19
CA PHE A 567 8.30 12.68 24.62
C PHE A 567 7.79 14.12 24.47
N LYS A 568 7.47 14.53 23.25
CA LYS A 568 7.07 15.90 22.91
C LYS A 568 5.53 16.08 22.89
N GLY A 569 4.76 15.20 23.53
CA GLY A 569 3.34 15.33 23.80
C GLY A 569 2.41 15.60 22.61
#